data_c1115e6db90bca272e79c535a39a20f4
#
_entry.id   c1115e6db90bca272e79c535a39a20f4
#
_cell.length_a   1.000
_cell.length_b   1.000
_cell.length_c   1.000
_cell.angle_alpha   90.00
_cell.angle_beta   90.00
_cell.angle_gamma   90.00
#
_symmetry.space_group_name_H-M   'P 1'
#
loop_
_entity.id
_entity.type
_entity.pdbx_description
1 polymer ?
#
loop_
_entity_poly.entity_id
_entity_poly.type
_entity_poly.pdbx_seq_one_letter_code
_entity_poly.pdbx_strand_id
1 'polypeptide(L)'
;MAGAATLTITESNYQSEVVQSQVPVLIDFWAEWCQPCRMIGPSIDQLAAEYQGKAKVGKVDIDTNRSLALQFNVQSIPCVIVMKGGQVVAKTQGVKPKAEFAKMIDAAL
;
A
#
# COMPACT_ATOMS: atom_id res chain seq x y z
N MET A 1 -5.57 -12.91 -2.61
CA MET A 1 -6.56 -12.48 -1.62
C MET A 1 -5.89 -11.71 -0.50
N ALA A 2 -6.47 -10.60 -0.10
CA ALA A 2 -5.92 -9.80 0.99
C ALA A 2 -6.17 -10.48 2.34
N GLY A 3 -5.27 -10.28 3.30
CA GLY A 3 -5.49 -10.72 4.67
C GLY A 3 -6.59 -9.91 5.35
N ALA A 4 -7.08 -10.39 6.50
CA ALA A 4 -8.19 -9.74 7.20
C ALA A 4 -7.88 -8.31 7.64
N ALA A 5 -6.61 -8.02 7.96
CA ALA A 5 -6.18 -6.69 8.40
C ALA A 5 -5.82 -5.76 7.24
N THR A 6 -5.67 -6.30 6.04
CA THR A 6 -5.27 -5.52 4.86
C THR A 6 -6.48 -4.77 4.31
N LEU A 7 -6.36 -3.45 4.19
CA LEU A 7 -7.44 -2.63 3.65
C LEU A 7 -7.52 -2.78 2.14
N THR A 8 -8.74 -2.77 1.62
CA THR A 8 -8.97 -2.59 0.20
C THR A 8 -9.21 -1.10 -0.01
N ILE A 9 -8.24 -0.43 -0.61
CA ILE A 9 -8.31 1.01 -0.84
C ILE A 9 -8.83 1.25 -2.26
N THR A 10 -9.86 2.07 -2.37
CA THR A 10 -10.52 2.37 -3.63
C THR A 10 -10.65 3.88 -3.81
N GLU A 11 -11.07 4.28 -5.00
CA GLU A 11 -11.35 5.70 -5.26
C GLU A 11 -12.41 6.24 -4.32
N SER A 12 -13.34 5.40 -3.87
CA SER A 12 -14.43 5.84 -3.01
C SER A 12 -14.04 5.98 -1.54
N ASN A 13 -13.02 5.24 -1.07
CA ASN A 13 -12.61 5.33 0.34
C ASN A 13 -11.23 5.95 0.55
N TYR A 14 -10.55 6.35 -0.52
CA TYR A 14 -9.20 6.91 -0.44
C TYR A 14 -9.15 8.13 0.48
N GLN A 15 -10.10 9.05 0.34
CA GLN A 15 -10.12 10.26 1.14
C GLN A 15 -10.20 9.94 2.64
N SER A 16 -11.15 9.10 3.03
CA SER A 16 -11.38 8.79 4.44
C SER A 16 -10.29 7.89 5.02
N GLU A 17 -9.84 6.89 4.26
CA GLU A 17 -8.90 5.91 4.78
C GLU A 17 -7.44 6.37 4.72
N VAL A 18 -7.10 7.19 3.75
CA VAL A 18 -5.71 7.57 3.51
C VAL A 18 -5.46 9.04 3.86
N VAL A 19 -6.16 9.97 3.21
CA VAL A 19 -5.89 11.40 3.39
C VAL A 19 -6.18 11.84 4.81
N GLN A 20 -7.28 11.37 5.38
CA GLN A 20 -7.72 11.73 6.74
C GLN A 20 -7.12 10.84 7.82
N SER A 21 -6.25 9.91 7.45
CA SER A 21 -5.64 9.01 8.41
C SER A 21 -4.70 9.76 9.35
N GLN A 22 -4.79 9.44 10.65
CA GLN A 22 -3.90 10.00 11.66
C GLN A 22 -2.64 9.16 11.87
N VAL A 23 -2.54 8.03 11.16
CA VAL A 23 -1.38 7.15 11.19
C VAL A 23 -0.84 6.98 9.79
N PRO A 24 0.43 6.56 9.64
CA PRO A 24 0.98 6.29 8.30
C PRO A 24 0.18 5.20 7.58
N VAL A 25 0.13 5.28 6.27
CA VAL A 25 -0.58 4.32 5.44
C VAL A 25 0.38 3.80 4.37
N LEU A 26 0.61 2.49 4.35
CA LEU A 26 1.34 1.84 3.27
C LEU A 26 0.32 1.39 2.22
N ILE A 27 0.57 1.72 0.96
CA ILE A 27 -0.31 1.37 -0.15
C ILE A 27 0.47 0.55 -1.17
N ASP A 28 -0.04 -0.65 -1.47
CA ASP A 28 0.50 -1.55 -2.47
C ASP A 28 -0.37 -1.48 -3.73
N PHE A 29 0.17 -0.86 -4.79
CA PHE A 29 -0.50 -0.83 -6.10
C PHE A 29 -0.18 -2.13 -6.83
N TRP A 30 -1.23 -2.86 -7.23
CA TRP A 30 -1.10 -4.21 -7.76
C TRP A 30 -2.14 -4.49 -8.84
N ALA A 31 -2.02 -5.63 -9.49
CA ALA A 31 -3.04 -6.14 -10.42
C ALA A 31 -3.08 -7.66 -10.37
N GLU A 32 -4.22 -8.23 -10.67
CA GLU A 32 -4.43 -9.69 -10.66
C GLU A 32 -3.45 -10.42 -11.57
N TRP A 33 -3.15 -9.85 -12.73
CA TRP A 33 -2.30 -10.46 -13.74
C TRP A 33 -0.80 -10.30 -13.44
N CYS A 34 -0.46 -9.59 -12.38
CA CYS A 34 0.92 -9.24 -12.07
C CYS A 34 1.55 -10.28 -11.14
N GLN A 35 2.39 -11.14 -11.69
CA GLN A 35 3.06 -12.19 -10.89
C GLN A 35 3.95 -11.62 -9.80
N PRO A 36 4.82 -10.61 -10.07
CA PRO A 36 5.62 -10.02 -9.00
C PRO A 36 4.79 -9.43 -7.87
N CYS A 37 3.62 -8.85 -8.19
CA CYS A 37 2.70 -8.33 -7.16
C CYS A 37 2.24 -9.44 -6.23
N ARG A 38 1.93 -10.59 -6.80
CA ARG A 38 1.45 -11.74 -6.04
C ARG A 38 2.54 -12.32 -5.15
N MET A 39 3.80 -12.15 -5.54
CA MET A 39 4.93 -12.62 -4.73
C MET A 39 5.07 -11.85 -3.43
N ILE A 40 4.78 -10.55 -3.42
CA ILE A 40 4.89 -9.74 -2.20
C ILE A 40 3.60 -9.71 -1.39
N GLY A 41 2.50 -10.21 -1.94
CA GLY A 41 1.19 -10.18 -1.29
C GLY A 41 1.21 -10.71 0.16
N PRO A 42 1.77 -11.89 0.41
CA PRO A 42 1.83 -12.42 1.78
C PRO A 42 2.60 -11.51 2.74
N SER A 43 3.70 -10.90 2.29
CA SER A 43 4.46 -9.95 3.12
C SER A 43 3.61 -8.73 3.48
N ILE A 44 2.87 -8.21 2.51
CA ILE A 44 1.99 -7.06 2.73
C ILE A 44 0.90 -7.41 3.74
N ASP A 45 0.29 -8.60 3.61
CA ASP A 45 -0.74 -9.05 4.53
C ASP A 45 -0.20 -9.24 5.95
N GLN A 46 1.03 -9.76 6.08
CA GLN A 46 1.67 -9.91 7.39
C GLN A 46 1.92 -8.55 8.03
N LEU A 47 2.39 -7.58 7.25
CA LEU A 47 2.63 -6.23 7.76
C LEU A 47 1.33 -5.59 8.23
N ALA A 48 0.24 -5.79 7.51
CA ALA A 48 -1.06 -5.26 7.91
C ALA A 48 -1.45 -5.76 9.30
N ALA A 49 -1.24 -7.04 9.58
CA ALA A 49 -1.55 -7.61 10.88
C ALA A 49 -0.60 -7.11 11.97
N GLU A 50 0.70 -7.02 11.65
CA GLU A 50 1.73 -6.64 12.62
C GLU A 50 1.65 -5.17 13.03
N TYR A 51 1.19 -4.30 12.13
CA TYR A 51 1.15 -2.86 12.38
C TYR A 51 -0.22 -2.35 12.81
N GLN A 52 -1.18 -3.23 13.07
CA GLN A 52 -2.50 -2.81 13.54
C GLN A 52 -2.36 -1.88 14.73
N GLY A 53 -3.06 -0.74 14.69
CA GLY A 53 -3.01 0.27 15.73
C GLY A 53 -1.87 1.28 15.59
N LYS A 54 -0.87 0.99 14.74
CA LYS A 54 0.28 1.88 14.53
C LYS A 54 0.30 2.48 13.13
N ALA A 55 -0.10 1.71 12.15
CA ALA A 55 -0.14 2.12 10.74
C ALA A 55 -1.21 1.32 10.03
N LYS A 56 -1.68 1.86 8.92
CA LYS A 56 -2.61 1.14 8.04
C LYS A 56 -1.81 0.55 6.89
N VAL A 57 -2.23 -0.62 6.42
CA VAL A 57 -1.64 -1.26 5.24
C VAL A 57 -2.78 -1.66 4.33
N GLY A 58 -2.72 -1.24 3.08
CA GLY A 58 -3.78 -1.51 2.13
C GLY A 58 -3.27 -1.74 0.73
N LYS A 59 -4.17 -2.20 -0.14
CA LYS A 59 -3.88 -2.51 -1.54
C LYS A 59 -4.84 -1.74 -2.44
N VAL A 60 -4.31 -1.27 -3.57
CA VAL A 60 -5.09 -0.63 -4.64
C VAL A 60 -4.93 -1.46 -5.90
N ASP A 61 -6.04 -1.99 -6.41
CA ASP A 61 -6.07 -2.67 -7.70
C ASP A 61 -6.10 -1.60 -8.79
N ILE A 62 -5.06 -1.54 -9.61
CA ILE A 62 -4.93 -0.48 -10.61
C ILE A 62 -5.92 -0.61 -11.76
N ASP A 63 -6.46 -1.82 -11.99
CA ASP A 63 -7.41 -2.02 -13.09
C ASP A 63 -8.78 -1.45 -12.74
N THR A 64 -9.15 -1.47 -11.46
CA THR A 64 -10.45 -0.97 -11.01
C THR A 64 -10.36 0.40 -10.36
N ASN A 65 -9.15 0.93 -10.16
CA ASN A 65 -8.93 2.25 -9.54
C ASN A 65 -7.89 3.03 -10.33
N ARG A 66 -8.16 3.24 -11.61
CA ARG A 66 -7.21 3.86 -12.54
C ARG A 66 -6.83 5.28 -12.17
N SER A 67 -7.79 6.04 -11.65
CA SER A 67 -7.50 7.43 -11.29
C SER A 67 -6.49 7.52 -10.15
N LEU A 68 -6.52 6.58 -9.19
CA LEU A 68 -5.52 6.54 -8.14
C LEU A 68 -4.14 6.21 -8.69
N ALA A 69 -4.05 5.24 -9.60
CA ALA A 69 -2.78 4.88 -10.23
C ALA A 69 -2.20 6.07 -10.99
N LEU A 70 -3.04 6.81 -11.69
CA LEU A 70 -2.60 8.01 -12.41
C LEU A 70 -2.17 9.12 -11.46
N GLN A 71 -2.91 9.31 -10.38
CA GLN A 71 -2.61 10.35 -9.39
C GLN A 71 -1.21 10.17 -8.81
N PHE A 72 -0.80 8.93 -8.58
CA PHE A 72 0.52 8.63 -8.00
C PHE A 72 1.56 8.27 -9.06
N ASN A 73 1.23 8.46 -10.35
CA ASN A 73 2.15 8.20 -11.45
C ASN A 73 2.74 6.78 -11.37
N VAL A 74 1.87 5.80 -11.15
CA VAL A 74 2.28 4.39 -11.06
C VAL A 74 2.55 3.88 -12.47
N GLN A 75 3.82 3.64 -12.79
CA GLN A 75 4.23 3.20 -14.13
C GLN A 75 4.64 1.74 -14.16
N SER A 76 5.03 1.19 -13.03
CA SER A 76 5.35 -0.24 -12.93
C SER A 76 4.83 -0.77 -11.62
N ILE A 77 4.44 -2.03 -11.59
CA ILE A 77 3.89 -2.69 -10.40
C ILE A 77 4.68 -3.96 -10.11
N PRO A 78 4.79 -4.35 -8.83
CA PRO A 78 4.20 -3.67 -7.68
C PRO A 78 4.87 -2.33 -7.40
N CYS A 79 4.07 -1.36 -6.99
CA CYS A 79 4.55 -0.07 -6.54
C CYS A 79 4.02 0.13 -5.12
N VAL A 80 4.93 0.35 -4.17
CA VAL A 80 4.55 0.49 -2.77
C VAL A 80 4.95 1.87 -2.30
N ILE A 81 3.98 2.60 -1.73
CA ILE A 81 4.23 3.92 -1.17
C ILE A 81 3.82 3.94 0.29
N VAL A 82 4.41 4.84 1.06
CA VAL A 82 3.94 5.15 2.42
C VAL A 82 3.53 6.61 2.42
N MET A 83 2.35 6.87 2.94
CA MET A 83 1.80 8.22 3.06
C MET A 83 1.65 8.58 4.52
N LYS A 84 1.86 9.86 4.81
CA LYS A 84 1.65 10.42 6.14
C LYS A 84 1.13 11.84 5.99
N GLY A 85 0.02 12.13 6.64
CA GLY A 85 -0.60 13.45 6.55
C GLY A 85 -1.00 13.83 5.14
N GLY A 86 -1.42 12.86 4.33
CA GLY A 86 -1.81 13.10 2.94
C GLY A 86 -0.67 13.25 1.96
N GLN A 87 0.58 13.00 2.39
CA GLN A 87 1.76 13.17 1.55
C GLN A 87 2.52 11.86 1.39
N VAL A 88 3.11 11.64 0.21
CA VAL A 88 3.97 10.48 -0.01
C VAL A 88 5.32 10.74 0.66
N VAL A 89 5.70 9.88 1.61
CA VAL A 89 6.97 10.02 2.33
C VAL A 89 7.98 8.94 1.95
N ALA A 90 7.54 7.87 1.26
CA ALA A 90 8.43 6.82 0.78
C ALA A 90 7.80 6.12 -0.42
N LYS A 91 8.63 5.63 -1.34
CA LYS A 91 8.17 4.93 -2.54
C LYS A 91 9.22 3.91 -2.97
N THR A 92 8.76 2.71 -3.34
CA THR A 92 9.64 1.71 -3.95
C THR A 92 8.85 0.94 -5.00
N GLN A 93 9.57 0.31 -5.93
CA GLN A 93 8.97 -0.47 -7.01
C GLN A 93 9.65 -1.84 -7.07
N GLY A 94 8.88 -2.85 -7.47
CA GLY A 94 9.39 -4.21 -7.66
C GLY A 94 9.31 -5.04 -6.39
N VAL A 95 9.80 -6.28 -6.51
CA VAL A 95 9.80 -7.24 -5.41
C VAL A 95 10.90 -6.88 -4.43
N LYS A 96 10.52 -6.71 -3.17
CA LYS A 96 11.44 -6.41 -2.08
C LYS A 96 11.15 -7.37 -0.92
N PRO A 97 12.14 -7.63 -0.05
CA PRO A 97 11.87 -8.40 1.16
C PRO A 97 10.97 -7.62 2.11
N LYS A 98 10.21 -8.35 2.92
CA LYS A 98 9.28 -7.77 3.89
C LYS A 98 9.94 -6.69 4.76
N ALA A 99 11.19 -6.91 5.17
CA ALA A 99 11.93 -5.97 6.02
C ALA A 99 12.08 -4.60 5.37
N GLU A 100 12.16 -4.55 4.04
CA GLU A 100 12.28 -3.28 3.30
C GLU A 100 11.00 -2.46 3.47
N PHE A 101 9.84 -3.09 3.34
CA PHE A 101 8.56 -2.41 3.52
C PHE A 101 8.36 -2.00 4.98
N ALA A 102 8.78 -2.85 5.93
CA ALA A 102 8.72 -2.52 7.35
C ALA A 102 9.53 -1.27 7.67
N LYS A 103 10.72 -1.13 7.08
CA LYS A 103 11.56 0.06 7.28
C LYS A 103 10.87 1.32 6.78
N MET A 104 10.14 1.22 5.67
CA MET A 104 9.40 2.36 5.13
C MET A 104 8.31 2.83 6.11
N ILE A 105 7.59 1.88 6.72
CA ILE A 105 6.58 2.21 7.71
C ILE A 105 7.22 2.80 8.96
N ASP A 106 8.26 2.14 9.47
CA ASP A 106 8.93 2.55 10.71
C ASP A 106 9.48 3.97 10.60
N ALA A 107 10.00 4.34 9.44
CA ALA A 107 10.52 5.67 9.21
C ALA A 107 9.43 6.75 9.24
N ALA A 108 8.18 6.37 9.08
CA ALA A 108 7.03 7.29 9.07
C ALA A 108 6.29 7.34 10.41
N LEU A 109 6.60 6.45 11.34
CA LEU A 109 5.91 6.38 12.65
C LEU A 109 6.17 7.59 13.57
#